data_0fffbee304076f341cfe44de4d4d838d
#
_entry.id   0fffbee304076f341cfe44de4d4d838d
#
_cell.length_a   1.000
_cell.length_b   1.000
_cell.length_c   1.000
_cell.angle_alpha   90.00
_cell.angle_beta   90.00
_cell.angle_gamma   90.00
#
_symmetry.space_group_name_H-M   'P 1'
#
loop_
_entity.id
_entity.type
_entity.pdbx_description
1 polymer ?
#
loop_
_entity_poly.entity_id
_entity_poly.type
_entity_poly.pdbx_seq_one_letter_code
_entity_poly.pdbx_strand_id
1 'polypeptide(L)'
;MIIVLKPGAREADIEDVSRRVREFGFKTHLSRGEVRTIIGVVGDDRAKEQLLALQSLESVESVVRILQPFKLASREAHPDNTRFKVHGVPIGGTQIVVMAGPCSVESQPQLTAVAESVRAAGAHVLRGGAFKPRTSPYAFQGLEEDGLTLLRAASKSTGLPVVTEVMEPDKVEVVAEHADILQIGARNVQNFSLLKRVAECGKPVLLKRGMSTSIQEWLLSAEYVLAGGNPNVILCERGIRTFETSTRYTLDLNAIPVVKKLSHLPVVVDPSHGTGHWEYVAAMAKAGLAAGADGLIIEVHNNPAEALSDGPQSLKPSKFAQLMSELRPLAQVLGRTL
;
A
#
# COMPACT_ATOMS: atom_id res chain seq x y z
N MET A 1 9.91 -20.80 -7.96
CA MET A 1 9.40 -21.19 -9.31
C MET A 1 7.93 -20.89 -9.41
N ILE A 2 7.43 -20.71 -10.63
CA ILE A 2 6.00 -20.57 -10.93
C ILE A 2 5.62 -21.67 -11.90
N ILE A 3 4.46 -22.27 -11.67
CA ILE A 3 3.84 -23.20 -12.63
C ILE A 3 2.64 -22.49 -13.22
N VAL A 4 2.67 -22.23 -14.51
CA VAL A 4 1.59 -21.60 -15.27
C VAL A 4 0.72 -22.71 -15.85
N LEU A 5 -0.57 -22.70 -15.52
CA LEU A 5 -1.53 -23.65 -16.07
C LEU A 5 -2.11 -23.12 -17.38
N LYS A 6 -2.48 -24.03 -18.27
CA LYS A 6 -3.15 -23.68 -19.54
C LYS A 6 -4.49 -22.99 -19.29
N PRO A 7 -4.95 -22.11 -20.18
CA PRO A 7 -6.28 -21.52 -20.08
C PRO A 7 -7.36 -22.61 -20.00
N GLY A 8 -8.30 -22.45 -19.08
CA GLY A 8 -9.39 -23.42 -18.88
C GLY A 8 -9.02 -24.64 -18.03
N ALA A 9 -7.87 -24.66 -17.35
CA ALA A 9 -7.52 -25.70 -16.38
C ALA A 9 -8.63 -25.84 -15.32
N ARG A 10 -9.10 -27.07 -15.12
CA ARG A 10 -10.17 -27.40 -14.18
C ARG A 10 -9.63 -27.43 -12.75
N GLU A 11 -10.52 -27.36 -11.76
CA GLU A 11 -10.14 -27.43 -10.35
C GLU A 11 -9.37 -28.73 -10.00
N ALA A 12 -9.74 -29.84 -10.63
CA ALA A 12 -9.03 -31.12 -10.48
C ALA A 12 -7.59 -31.06 -10.99
N ASP A 13 -7.33 -30.32 -12.07
CA ASP A 13 -6.00 -30.16 -12.65
C ASP A 13 -5.13 -29.28 -11.73
N ILE A 14 -5.74 -28.23 -11.15
CA ILE A 14 -5.07 -27.32 -10.19
C ILE A 14 -4.69 -28.12 -8.93
N GLU A 15 -5.58 -28.94 -8.40
CA GLU A 15 -5.33 -29.72 -7.19
C GLU A 15 -4.28 -30.83 -7.44
N ASP A 16 -4.30 -31.51 -8.61
CA ASP A 16 -3.29 -32.53 -8.95
C ASP A 16 -1.89 -31.90 -8.99
N VAL A 17 -1.72 -30.77 -9.70
CA VAL A 17 -0.43 -30.08 -9.76
C VAL A 17 0.00 -29.58 -8.37
N SER A 18 -0.94 -29.00 -7.60
CA SER A 18 -0.67 -28.52 -6.24
C SER A 18 -0.25 -29.65 -5.30
N ARG A 19 -0.88 -30.81 -5.38
CA ARG A 19 -0.56 -32.02 -4.62
C ARG A 19 0.86 -32.50 -4.93
N ARG A 20 1.23 -32.60 -6.22
CA ARG A 20 2.58 -33.01 -6.65
C ARG A 20 3.66 -32.03 -6.15
N VAL A 21 3.38 -30.73 -6.17
CA VAL A 21 4.28 -29.72 -5.60
C VAL A 21 4.49 -29.95 -4.10
N ARG A 22 3.41 -30.28 -3.36
CA ARG A 22 3.50 -30.60 -1.92
C ARG A 22 4.24 -31.91 -1.66
N GLU A 23 4.08 -32.92 -2.52
CA GLU A 23 4.85 -34.19 -2.43
C GLU A 23 6.37 -33.96 -2.58
N PHE A 24 6.79 -32.96 -3.33
CA PHE A 24 8.20 -32.51 -3.37
C PHE A 24 8.64 -31.68 -2.16
N GLY A 25 7.77 -31.50 -1.14
CA GLY A 25 8.10 -30.78 0.10
C GLY A 25 7.94 -29.24 -0.01
N PHE A 26 7.30 -28.74 -1.05
CA PHE A 26 7.06 -27.31 -1.22
C PHE A 26 5.65 -26.89 -0.79
N LYS A 27 5.51 -25.60 -0.41
CA LYS A 27 4.20 -24.96 -0.24
C LYS A 27 3.73 -24.40 -1.57
N THR A 28 2.40 -24.43 -1.77
CA THR A 28 1.76 -23.84 -2.96
C THR A 28 1.03 -22.56 -2.59
N HIS A 29 1.12 -21.54 -3.45
CA HIS A 29 0.28 -20.37 -3.42
C HIS A 29 -0.45 -20.24 -4.76
N LEU A 30 -1.79 -20.27 -4.71
CA LEU A 30 -2.63 -20.23 -5.89
C LEU A 30 -3.00 -18.78 -6.22
N SER A 31 -2.71 -18.36 -7.44
CA SER A 31 -3.14 -17.06 -8.00
C SER A 31 -4.05 -17.32 -9.21
N ARG A 32 -5.28 -16.81 -9.15
CA ARG A 32 -6.28 -16.94 -10.22
C ARG A 32 -6.41 -15.61 -10.94
N GLY A 33 -5.89 -15.53 -12.16
CA GLY A 33 -6.13 -14.43 -13.08
C GLY A 33 -7.41 -14.63 -13.89
N GLU A 34 -7.82 -13.62 -14.66
CA GLU A 34 -9.02 -13.70 -15.52
C GLU A 34 -8.89 -14.77 -16.62
N VAL A 35 -7.68 -15.03 -17.10
CA VAL A 35 -7.43 -15.94 -18.22
C VAL A 35 -6.67 -17.20 -17.80
N ARG A 36 -5.81 -17.12 -16.78
CA ARG A 36 -4.89 -18.20 -16.37
C ARG A 36 -4.81 -18.36 -14.88
N THR A 37 -4.58 -19.58 -14.43
CA THR A 37 -4.26 -19.91 -13.05
C THR A 37 -2.77 -20.18 -12.93
N ILE A 38 -2.16 -19.67 -11.86
CA ILE A 38 -0.73 -19.78 -11.57
C ILE A 38 -0.57 -20.39 -10.19
N ILE A 39 0.35 -21.37 -10.08
CA ILE A 39 0.75 -21.97 -8.82
C ILE A 39 2.15 -21.46 -8.48
N GLY A 40 2.24 -20.56 -7.50
CA GLY A 40 3.50 -20.14 -6.90
C GLY A 40 4.06 -21.24 -6.00
N VAL A 41 5.32 -21.60 -6.19
CA VAL A 41 6.01 -22.61 -5.38
C VAL A 41 6.94 -21.93 -4.40
N VAL A 42 6.67 -22.10 -3.11
CA VAL A 42 7.40 -21.51 -1.99
C VAL A 42 8.18 -22.58 -1.24
N GLY A 43 9.49 -22.39 -1.08
CA GLY A 43 10.39 -23.35 -0.38
C GLY A 43 11.84 -23.16 -0.80
N ASP A 44 12.75 -24.03 -0.29
CA ASP A 44 14.20 -23.96 -0.54
C ASP A 44 14.52 -24.15 -2.04
N ASP A 45 15.43 -23.34 -2.55
CA ASP A 45 15.79 -23.35 -3.98
C ASP A 45 16.56 -24.61 -4.42
N ARG A 46 17.19 -25.33 -3.48
CA ARG A 46 18.04 -26.50 -3.78
C ARG A 46 17.33 -27.70 -4.40
N ALA A 47 16.02 -27.86 -4.15
CA ALA A 47 15.24 -29.00 -4.65
C ALA A 47 14.32 -28.67 -5.83
N LYS A 48 14.35 -27.41 -6.35
CA LYS A 48 13.38 -26.95 -7.34
C LYS A 48 13.57 -27.51 -8.76
N GLU A 49 14.72 -28.11 -9.06
CA GLU A 49 14.94 -28.69 -10.38
C GLU A 49 13.95 -29.83 -10.70
N GLN A 50 13.52 -30.57 -9.69
CA GLN A 50 12.54 -31.64 -9.82
C GLN A 50 11.17 -31.12 -10.30
N LEU A 51 10.85 -29.87 -10.00
CA LEU A 51 9.59 -29.24 -10.43
C LEU A 51 9.53 -29.00 -11.95
N LEU A 52 10.66 -28.95 -12.64
CA LEU A 52 10.70 -28.83 -14.09
C LEU A 52 10.02 -30.03 -14.79
N ALA A 53 10.02 -31.20 -14.14
CA ALA A 53 9.33 -32.37 -14.65
C ALA A 53 7.79 -32.17 -14.76
N LEU A 54 7.22 -31.26 -13.95
CA LEU A 54 5.79 -30.94 -14.01
C LEU A 54 5.41 -30.25 -15.32
N GLN A 55 6.35 -29.75 -16.11
CA GLN A 55 6.11 -29.18 -17.43
C GLN A 55 5.56 -30.22 -18.42
N SER A 56 5.80 -31.52 -18.17
CA SER A 56 5.25 -32.60 -18.98
C SER A 56 3.75 -32.89 -18.76
N LEU A 57 3.14 -32.30 -17.72
CA LEU A 57 1.72 -32.47 -17.45
C LEU A 57 0.88 -31.72 -18.49
N GLU A 58 -0.19 -32.35 -18.97
CA GLU A 58 -1.07 -31.81 -19.99
C GLU A 58 -1.70 -30.46 -19.59
N SER A 59 -2.00 -30.28 -18.31
CA SER A 59 -2.59 -29.06 -17.75
C SER A 59 -1.60 -27.91 -17.54
N VAL A 60 -0.29 -28.18 -17.62
CA VAL A 60 0.78 -27.19 -17.41
C VAL A 60 1.19 -26.57 -18.74
N GLU A 61 1.21 -25.22 -18.80
CA GLU A 61 1.71 -24.48 -19.96
C GLU A 61 3.23 -24.30 -19.87
N SER A 62 3.71 -23.90 -18.68
CA SER A 62 5.15 -23.69 -18.45
C SER A 62 5.51 -23.73 -16.97
N VAL A 63 6.77 -24.11 -16.70
CA VAL A 63 7.39 -24.00 -15.37
C VAL A 63 8.54 -23.00 -15.46
N VAL A 64 8.39 -21.86 -14.81
CA VAL A 64 9.30 -20.71 -14.92
C VAL A 64 10.08 -20.51 -13.62
N ARG A 65 11.41 -20.31 -13.73
CA ARG A 65 12.23 -19.87 -12.61
C ARG A 65 12.01 -18.38 -12.38
N ILE A 66 11.59 -18.00 -11.16
CA ILE A 66 11.54 -16.60 -10.78
C ILE A 66 12.98 -16.14 -10.50
N LEU A 67 13.46 -15.17 -11.26
CA LEU A 67 14.78 -14.58 -11.07
C LEU A 67 14.79 -13.56 -9.92
N GLN A 68 13.63 -13.02 -9.55
CA GLN A 68 13.50 -12.07 -8.46
C GLN A 68 13.49 -12.77 -7.09
N PRO A 69 14.10 -12.17 -6.05
CA PRO A 69 14.10 -12.73 -4.70
C PRO A 69 12.71 -12.70 -4.02
N PHE A 70 11.81 -11.80 -4.46
CA PHE A 70 10.39 -11.77 -4.09
C PHE A 70 9.58 -12.54 -5.15
N LYS A 71 8.65 -13.37 -4.73
CA LYS A 71 7.89 -14.30 -5.58
C LYS A 71 6.44 -13.89 -5.70
N LEU A 72 5.74 -13.82 -4.57
CA LEU A 72 4.32 -13.47 -4.54
C LEU A 72 4.08 -12.01 -4.94
N ALA A 73 5.00 -11.12 -4.61
CA ALA A 73 4.96 -9.71 -5.03
C ALA A 73 5.39 -9.50 -6.48
N SER A 74 5.94 -10.54 -7.16
CA SER A 74 6.44 -10.42 -8.52
C SER A 74 5.31 -10.46 -9.54
N ARG A 75 5.41 -9.63 -10.57
CA ARG A 75 4.53 -9.70 -11.75
C ARG A 75 4.66 -11.02 -12.51
N GLU A 76 5.78 -11.72 -12.39
CA GLU A 76 5.94 -13.08 -12.94
C GLU A 76 4.96 -14.08 -12.28
N ALA A 77 4.69 -13.92 -10.97
CA ALA A 77 3.75 -14.76 -10.24
C ALA A 77 2.29 -14.31 -10.40
N HIS A 78 2.06 -13.03 -10.65
CA HIS A 78 0.74 -12.44 -10.81
C HIS A 78 0.77 -11.42 -11.95
N PRO A 79 0.50 -11.84 -13.21
CA PRO A 79 0.60 -10.97 -14.40
C PRO A 79 -0.35 -9.77 -14.37
N ASP A 80 -1.56 -9.97 -13.83
CA ASP A 80 -2.57 -8.94 -13.74
C ASP A 80 -2.35 -8.02 -12.53
N ASN A 81 -2.81 -6.77 -12.63
CA ASN A 81 -2.75 -5.86 -11.50
C ASN A 81 -3.67 -6.32 -10.37
N THR A 82 -3.15 -6.31 -9.14
CA THR A 82 -3.97 -6.54 -7.95
C THR A 82 -5.05 -5.47 -7.83
N ARG A 83 -6.30 -5.92 -7.66
CA ARG A 83 -7.48 -5.06 -7.48
C ARG A 83 -8.31 -5.59 -6.34
N PHE A 84 -8.73 -4.70 -5.46
CA PHE A 84 -9.65 -5.02 -4.35
C PHE A 84 -10.48 -3.79 -3.97
N LYS A 85 -11.42 -3.95 -3.05
CA LYS A 85 -12.26 -2.84 -2.57
C LYS A 85 -12.17 -2.70 -1.06
N VAL A 86 -12.20 -1.46 -0.59
CA VAL A 86 -12.29 -1.10 0.82
C VAL A 86 -13.56 -0.26 0.99
N HIS A 87 -14.59 -0.81 1.63
CA HIS A 87 -15.91 -0.17 1.76
C HIS A 87 -16.45 0.42 0.44
N GLY A 88 -16.30 -0.34 -0.65
CA GLY A 88 -16.73 0.07 -1.98
C GLY A 88 -15.73 0.92 -2.78
N VAL A 89 -14.69 1.46 -2.15
CA VAL A 89 -13.62 2.20 -2.83
C VAL A 89 -12.69 1.22 -3.55
N PRO A 90 -12.58 1.26 -4.90
CA PRO A 90 -11.72 0.35 -5.65
C PRO A 90 -10.25 0.78 -5.55
N ILE A 91 -9.36 -0.16 -5.27
CA ILE A 91 -7.91 0.02 -5.20
C ILE A 91 -7.25 -0.75 -6.36
N GLY A 92 -6.27 -0.16 -7.04
CA GLY A 92 -5.48 -0.83 -8.08
C GLY A 92 -6.13 -0.91 -9.47
N GLY A 93 -7.31 -0.28 -9.65
CA GLY A 93 -8.04 -0.20 -10.91
C GLY A 93 -7.72 1.06 -11.73
N THR A 94 -8.69 1.47 -12.55
CA THR A 94 -8.62 2.73 -13.33
C THR A 94 -8.86 3.96 -12.47
N GLN A 95 -9.56 3.83 -11.34
CA GLN A 95 -9.78 4.92 -10.41
C GLN A 95 -8.49 5.25 -9.65
N ILE A 96 -8.14 6.54 -9.63
CA ILE A 96 -7.10 7.08 -8.77
C ILE A 96 -7.69 7.25 -7.38
N VAL A 97 -7.04 6.69 -6.36
CA VAL A 97 -7.51 6.78 -4.97
C VAL A 97 -6.77 7.89 -4.24
N VAL A 98 -7.49 8.83 -3.66
CA VAL A 98 -6.90 9.89 -2.82
C VAL A 98 -7.28 9.64 -1.36
N MET A 99 -6.24 9.43 -0.55
CA MET A 99 -6.29 9.31 0.90
C MET A 99 -5.89 10.65 1.50
N ALA A 100 -6.75 11.31 2.27
CA ALA A 100 -6.46 12.64 2.80
C ALA A 100 -6.94 12.80 4.24
N GLY A 101 -6.25 13.65 5.00
CA GLY A 101 -6.59 13.93 6.39
C GLY A 101 -5.37 14.42 7.19
N PRO A 102 -5.47 14.59 8.50
CA PRO A 102 -4.41 15.19 9.30
C PRO A 102 -3.24 14.23 9.52
N CYS A 103 -2.05 14.78 9.71
CA CYS A 103 -0.88 13.99 10.13
C CYS A 103 -1.18 13.23 11.43
N SER A 104 -1.64 13.97 12.46
CA SER A 104 -2.08 13.44 13.75
C SER A 104 -3.54 13.75 14.00
N VAL A 105 -4.22 12.84 14.69
CA VAL A 105 -5.48 13.14 15.36
C VAL A 105 -5.15 13.92 16.63
N GLU A 106 -5.58 15.17 16.72
CA GLU A 106 -5.22 16.08 17.82
C GLU A 106 -6.41 16.40 18.73
N SER A 107 -7.60 16.44 18.16
CA SER A 107 -8.86 16.64 18.85
C SER A 107 -10.05 16.26 17.97
N GLN A 108 -11.22 16.06 18.58
CA GLN A 108 -12.45 15.82 17.84
C GLN A 108 -12.81 16.99 16.89
N PRO A 109 -12.79 18.28 17.31
CA PRO A 109 -13.10 19.39 16.41
C PRO A 109 -12.15 19.48 15.22
N GLN A 110 -10.84 19.32 15.42
CA GLN A 110 -9.82 19.31 14.36
C GLN A 110 -10.12 18.19 13.35
N LEU A 111 -10.29 16.95 13.82
CA LEU A 111 -10.51 15.80 12.96
C LEU A 111 -11.82 15.92 12.18
N THR A 112 -12.91 16.33 12.81
CA THR A 112 -14.22 16.52 12.17
C THR A 112 -14.14 17.53 11.05
N ALA A 113 -13.59 18.73 11.33
CA ALA A 113 -13.45 19.79 10.33
C ALA A 113 -12.62 19.37 9.11
N VAL A 114 -11.52 18.62 9.35
CA VAL A 114 -10.67 18.11 8.28
C VAL A 114 -11.39 17.00 7.50
N ALA A 115 -12.01 16.04 8.18
CA ALA A 115 -12.68 14.89 7.54
C ALA A 115 -13.83 15.36 6.63
N GLU A 116 -14.67 16.28 7.09
CA GLU A 116 -15.74 16.88 6.28
C GLU A 116 -15.17 17.63 5.06
N SER A 117 -14.13 18.42 5.25
CA SER A 117 -13.50 19.20 4.17
C SER A 117 -12.88 18.29 3.10
N VAL A 118 -12.15 17.24 3.48
CA VAL A 118 -11.55 16.32 2.50
C VAL A 118 -12.60 15.46 1.81
N ARG A 119 -13.68 15.07 2.51
CA ARG A 119 -14.82 14.40 1.91
C ARG A 119 -15.50 15.27 0.85
N ALA A 120 -15.79 16.52 1.19
CA ALA A 120 -16.41 17.48 0.28
C ALA A 120 -15.55 17.74 -0.97
N ALA A 121 -14.24 17.76 -0.83
CA ALA A 121 -13.30 17.91 -1.94
C ALA A 121 -13.17 16.64 -2.81
N GLY A 122 -13.69 15.48 -2.37
CA GLY A 122 -13.69 14.22 -3.12
C GLY A 122 -12.57 13.27 -2.74
N ALA A 123 -12.04 13.32 -1.53
CA ALA A 123 -11.19 12.25 -0.99
C ALA A 123 -11.98 10.94 -0.87
N HIS A 124 -11.29 9.82 -1.05
CA HIS A 124 -11.86 8.48 -1.01
C HIS A 124 -11.64 7.77 0.32
N VAL A 125 -10.56 8.10 1.03
CA VAL A 125 -10.15 7.49 2.30
C VAL A 125 -9.71 8.58 3.26
N LEU A 126 -10.16 8.52 4.51
CA LEU A 126 -9.67 9.38 5.59
C LEU A 126 -8.35 8.80 6.13
N ARG A 127 -7.29 9.61 6.10
CA ARG A 127 -6.03 9.25 6.78
C ARG A 127 -5.88 10.06 8.07
N GLY A 128 -5.31 9.47 9.09
CA GLY A 128 -4.99 10.14 10.33
C GLY A 128 -4.13 9.25 11.24
N GLY A 129 -3.13 9.81 11.90
CA GLY A 129 -2.30 9.09 12.86
C GLY A 129 -2.87 9.17 14.26
N ALA A 130 -3.33 8.06 14.83
CA ALA A 130 -3.71 7.94 16.23
C ALA A 130 -2.47 7.72 17.10
N PHE A 131 -1.54 6.89 16.65
CA PHE A 131 -0.21 6.67 17.21
C PHE A 131 0.84 7.39 16.36
N LYS A 132 1.87 7.95 16.98
CA LYS A 132 2.89 8.75 16.29
C LYS A 132 4.30 8.29 16.64
N PRO A 133 5.06 7.69 15.68
CA PRO A 133 6.46 7.37 15.90
C PRO A 133 7.30 8.66 15.90
N ARG A 134 7.82 9.04 17.05
CA ARG A 134 8.59 10.29 17.20
C ARG A 134 10.06 10.01 17.49
N THR A 135 10.94 10.82 16.89
CA THR A 135 12.37 10.75 17.19
C THR A 135 12.68 11.28 18.60
N SER A 136 11.91 12.28 19.06
CA SER A 136 12.03 12.81 20.42
C SER A 136 10.92 12.24 21.32
N PRO A 137 11.25 11.74 22.51
CA PRO A 137 10.24 11.26 23.47
C PRO A 137 9.37 12.38 24.05
N TYR A 138 9.81 13.65 23.89
CA TYR A 138 9.07 14.83 24.36
C TYR A 138 8.07 15.37 23.34
N ALA A 139 8.09 14.84 22.10
CA ALA A 139 7.13 15.24 21.08
C ALA A 139 5.77 14.57 21.31
N PHE A 140 4.70 15.15 20.77
CA PHE A 140 3.36 14.59 20.83
C PHE A 140 3.32 13.16 20.26
N GLN A 141 2.92 12.18 21.06
CA GLN A 141 2.94 10.75 20.73
C GLN A 141 1.64 10.26 20.05
N GLY A 142 0.65 11.13 19.90
CA GLY A 142 -0.71 10.81 19.47
C GLY A 142 -1.69 10.68 20.62
N LEU A 143 -2.97 10.51 20.29
CA LEU A 143 -4.04 10.25 21.27
C LEU A 143 -4.29 8.75 21.47
N GLU A 144 -3.49 7.90 20.82
CA GLU A 144 -3.56 6.44 20.94
C GLU A 144 -4.99 5.89 20.70
N GLU A 145 -5.55 5.13 21.62
CA GLU A 145 -6.87 4.50 21.49
C GLU A 145 -8.01 5.52 21.44
N ASP A 146 -7.88 6.66 22.14
CA ASP A 146 -8.83 7.77 21.99
C ASP A 146 -8.81 8.32 20.56
N GLY A 147 -7.63 8.43 19.97
CA GLY A 147 -7.48 8.83 18.56
C GLY A 147 -8.13 7.86 17.59
N LEU A 148 -8.05 6.54 17.85
CA LEU A 148 -8.75 5.52 17.07
C LEU A 148 -10.27 5.67 17.15
N THR A 149 -10.79 5.92 18.37
CA THR A 149 -12.21 6.15 18.60
C THR A 149 -12.71 7.38 17.83
N LEU A 150 -11.95 8.47 17.84
CA LEU A 150 -12.26 9.67 17.07
C LEU A 150 -12.24 9.42 15.55
N LEU A 151 -11.26 8.67 15.06
CA LEU A 151 -11.18 8.28 13.62
C LEU A 151 -12.41 7.47 13.21
N ARG A 152 -12.84 6.51 14.02
CA ARG A 152 -14.04 5.72 13.73
C ARG A 152 -15.31 6.57 13.75
N ALA A 153 -15.41 7.53 14.66
CA ALA A 153 -16.52 8.50 14.68
C ALA A 153 -16.54 9.36 13.41
N ALA A 154 -15.41 9.91 13.00
CA ALA A 154 -15.27 10.69 11.78
C ALA A 154 -15.58 9.86 10.50
N SER A 155 -15.17 8.58 10.48
CA SER A 155 -15.52 7.62 9.42
C SER A 155 -17.03 7.44 9.30
N LYS A 156 -17.71 7.22 10.42
CA LYS A 156 -19.18 7.04 10.45
C LYS A 156 -19.93 8.30 9.96
N SER A 157 -19.47 9.50 10.32
CA SER A 157 -20.10 10.75 9.91
C SER A 157 -19.89 11.11 8.45
N THR A 158 -18.72 10.79 7.89
CA THR A 158 -18.35 11.14 6.50
C THR A 158 -18.56 10.01 5.49
N GLY A 159 -18.68 8.77 5.96
CA GLY A 159 -18.71 7.57 5.11
C GLY A 159 -17.35 7.20 4.50
N LEU A 160 -16.27 7.88 4.89
CA LEU A 160 -14.91 7.56 4.41
C LEU A 160 -14.33 6.38 5.18
N PRO A 161 -13.80 5.33 4.53
CA PRO A 161 -12.97 4.34 5.19
C PRO A 161 -11.70 4.98 5.75
N VAL A 162 -11.13 4.36 6.80
CA VAL A 162 -9.99 4.89 7.55
C VAL A 162 -8.71 4.14 7.22
N VAL A 163 -7.62 4.87 6.98
CA VAL A 163 -6.24 4.36 7.05
C VAL A 163 -5.50 5.02 8.21
N THR A 164 -4.94 4.21 9.12
CA THR A 164 -4.12 4.68 10.24
C THR A 164 -2.92 3.78 10.48
N GLU A 165 -1.87 4.34 11.09
CA GLU A 165 -0.62 3.63 11.34
C GLU A 165 -0.73 2.71 12.55
N VAL A 166 -0.22 1.47 12.40
CA VAL A 166 0.08 0.56 13.49
C VAL A 166 1.60 0.44 13.63
N MET A 167 2.11 0.53 14.85
CA MET A 167 3.55 0.58 15.11
C MET A 167 4.11 -0.70 15.72
N GLU A 168 3.30 -1.43 16.47
CA GLU A 168 3.71 -2.58 17.28
C GLU A 168 2.80 -3.79 17.03
N PRO A 169 3.35 -5.02 17.09
CA PRO A 169 2.57 -6.24 16.80
C PRO A 169 1.36 -6.45 17.72
N ASP A 170 1.48 -6.11 19.00
CA ASP A 170 0.43 -6.24 20.03
C ASP A 170 -0.71 -5.22 19.89
N LYS A 171 -0.48 -4.14 19.11
CA LYS A 171 -1.50 -3.13 18.81
C LYS A 171 -2.29 -3.42 17.54
N VAL A 172 -1.96 -4.48 16.80
CA VAL A 172 -2.60 -4.76 15.50
C VAL A 172 -4.11 -4.96 15.64
N GLU A 173 -4.58 -5.72 16.62
CA GLU A 173 -5.99 -6.00 16.82
C GLU A 173 -6.77 -4.71 17.12
N VAL A 174 -6.33 -3.95 18.11
CA VAL A 174 -7.05 -2.73 18.53
C VAL A 174 -7.08 -1.70 17.40
N VAL A 175 -6.01 -1.58 16.60
CA VAL A 175 -6.01 -0.70 15.42
C VAL A 175 -6.94 -1.25 14.32
N ALA A 176 -6.95 -2.55 14.09
CA ALA A 176 -7.77 -3.20 13.07
C ALA A 176 -9.28 -3.10 13.36
N GLU A 177 -9.70 -3.03 14.62
CA GLU A 177 -11.09 -2.77 15.00
C GLU A 177 -11.58 -1.39 14.56
N HIS A 178 -10.68 -0.40 14.50
CA HIS A 178 -11.00 0.99 14.21
C HIS A 178 -10.61 1.45 12.80
N ALA A 179 -9.73 0.72 12.12
CA ALA A 179 -9.25 1.05 10.78
C ALA A 179 -9.73 0.05 9.73
N ASP A 180 -9.80 0.51 8.49
CA ASP A 180 -10.17 -0.29 7.32
C ASP A 180 -8.93 -0.64 6.49
N ILE A 181 -7.85 0.11 6.63
CA ILE A 181 -6.52 -0.11 6.06
C ILE A 181 -5.48 0.11 7.17
N LEU A 182 -4.59 -0.85 7.39
CA LEU A 182 -3.48 -0.72 8.32
C LEU A 182 -2.26 -0.12 7.61
N GLN A 183 -1.76 1.02 8.09
CA GLN A 183 -0.53 1.60 7.56
C GLN A 183 0.67 1.09 8.33
N ILE A 184 1.67 0.58 7.59
CA ILE A 184 3.02 0.34 8.11
C ILE A 184 3.89 1.54 7.75
N GLY A 185 4.35 2.25 8.76
CA GLY A 185 5.18 3.43 8.60
C GLY A 185 6.57 3.10 8.05
N ALA A 186 7.23 4.10 7.47
CA ALA A 186 8.55 3.95 6.85
C ALA A 186 9.64 3.41 7.81
N ARG A 187 9.53 3.70 9.12
CA ARG A 187 10.44 3.17 10.14
C ARG A 187 10.24 1.69 10.44
N ASN A 188 9.07 1.16 10.12
CA ASN A 188 8.66 -0.23 10.37
C ASN A 188 8.64 -1.09 9.10
N VAL A 189 9.17 -0.61 7.97
CA VAL A 189 9.17 -1.35 6.69
C VAL A 189 9.84 -2.72 6.81
N GLN A 190 10.84 -2.87 7.68
CA GLN A 190 11.55 -4.13 7.96
C GLN A 190 11.23 -4.70 9.35
N ASN A 191 10.18 -4.24 10.00
CA ASN A 191 9.69 -4.87 11.24
C ASN A 191 8.92 -6.14 10.88
N PHE A 192 9.66 -7.22 10.62
CA PHE A 192 9.10 -8.48 10.11
C PHE A 192 8.09 -9.11 11.08
N SER A 193 8.23 -8.91 12.38
CA SER A 193 7.25 -9.35 13.37
C SER A 193 5.91 -8.63 13.19
N LEU A 194 5.96 -7.31 12.98
CA LEU A 194 4.77 -6.51 12.69
C LEU A 194 4.16 -6.89 11.32
N LEU A 195 4.99 -7.09 10.28
CA LEU A 195 4.52 -7.50 8.95
C LEU A 195 3.77 -8.83 8.97
N LYS A 196 4.28 -9.83 9.71
CA LYS A 196 3.61 -11.11 9.91
C LYS A 196 2.26 -10.93 10.62
N ARG A 197 2.24 -10.11 11.68
CA ARG A 197 1.04 -9.90 12.47
C ARG A 197 -0.08 -9.18 11.70
N VAL A 198 0.25 -8.14 10.91
CA VAL A 198 -0.75 -7.48 10.05
C VAL A 198 -1.23 -8.36 8.91
N ALA A 199 -0.40 -9.29 8.44
CA ALA A 199 -0.83 -10.27 7.44
C ALA A 199 -1.95 -11.18 7.98
N GLU A 200 -1.82 -11.66 9.22
CA GLU A 200 -2.78 -12.55 9.89
C GLU A 200 -4.13 -11.88 10.15
N CYS A 201 -4.18 -10.55 10.37
CA CYS A 201 -5.44 -9.87 10.65
C CYS A 201 -6.33 -9.67 9.40
N GLY A 202 -5.82 -9.91 8.19
CA GLY A 202 -6.59 -9.89 6.94
C GLY A 202 -7.06 -8.51 6.46
N LYS A 203 -6.76 -7.42 7.17
CA LYS A 203 -7.05 -6.06 6.71
C LYS A 203 -6.08 -5.64 5.61
N PRO A 204 -6.52 -4.84 4.61
CA PRO A 204 -5.61 -4.22 3.64
C PRO A 204 -4.45 -3.49 4.32
N VAL A 205 -3.25 -3.60 3.75
CA VAL A 205 -2.02 -3.01 4.29
C VAL A 205 -1.47 -1.95 3.36
N LEU A 206 -1.28 -0.72 3.84
CA LEU A 206 -0.52 0.33 3.18
C LEU A 206 0.92 0.30 3.69
N LEU A 207 1.84 -0.20 2.86
CA LEU A 207 3.25 -0.38 3.20
C LEU A 207 4.08 0.79 2.67
N LYS A 208 4.51 1.69 3.55
CA LYS A 208 5.39 2.82 3.20
C LYS A 208 6.83 2.36 3.00
N ARG A 209 7.47 2.85 1.93
CA ARG A 209 8.90 2.64 1.69
C ARG A 209 9.72 3.30 2.79
N GLY A 210 10.73 2.62 3.28
CA GLY A 210 11.69 3.17 4.24
C GLY A 210 12.64 4.18 3.61
N MET A 211 13.19 5.08 4.43
CA MET A 211 14.02 6.20 3.95
C MET A 211 15.31 5.78 3.26
N SER A 212 15.80 4.57 3.52
CA SER A 212 17.04 4.02 2.93
C SER A 212 16.78 2.62 2.34
N THR A 213 15.52 2.32 2.01
CA THR A 213 15.08 1.01 1.53
C THR A 213 15.10 0.98 0.00
N SER A 214 15.84 0.04 -0.58
CA SER A 214 15.81 -0.23 -2.01
C SER A 214 14.43 -0.74 -2.46
N ILE A 215 14.13 -0.69 -3.75
CA ILE A 215 12.87 -1.24 -4.29
C ILE A 215 12.79 -2.74 -4.00
N GLN A 216 13.89 -3.47 -4.11
CA GLN A 216 13.94 -4.89 -3.82
C GLN A 216 13.60 -5.22 -2.36
N GLU A 217 14.18 -4.51 -1.41
CA GLU A 217 13.88 -4.68 0.02
C GLU A 217 12.43 -4.33 0.35
N TRP A 218 11.89 -3.28 -0.31
CA TRP A 218 10.50 -2.90 -0.15
C TRP A 218 9.53 -3.98 -0.66
N LEU A 219 9.82 -4.58 -1.82
CA LEU A 219 9.04 -5.70 -2.36
C LEU A 219 9.21 -6.99 -1.52
N LEU A 220 10.39 -7.22 -0.93
CA LEU A 220 10.58 -8.30 0.05
C LEU A 220 9.77 -8.07 1.33
N SER A 221 9.61 -6.83 1.78
CA SER A 221 8.72 -6.51 2.90
C SER A 221 7.24 -6.76 2.56
N ALA A 222 6.82 -6.42 1.34
CA ALA A 222 5.48 -6.79 0.84
C ALA A 222 5.30 -8.31 0.75
N GLU A 223 6.35 -9.05 0.35
CA GLU A 223 6.35 -10.52 0.30
C GLU A 223 6.01 -11.15 1.66
N TYR A 224 6.45 -10.57 2.78
CA TYR A 224 6.09 -11.05 4.13
C TYR A 224 4.59 -10.99 4.39
N VAL A 225 3.93 -9.91 3.94
CA VAL A 225 2.49 -9.75 4.11
C VAL A 225 1.73 -10.73 3.20
N LEU A 226 2.16 -10.85 1.94
CA LEU A 226 1.58 -11.78 0.97
C LEU A 226 1.76 -13.24 1.40
N ALA A 227 2.96 -13.62 1.86
CA ALA A 227 3.27 -14.96 2.34
C ALA A 227 2.49 -15.34 3.61
N GLY A 228 2.09 -14.36 4.41
CA GLY A 228 1.18 -14.51 5.55
C GLY A 228 -0.29 -14.68 5.16
N GLY A 229 -0.61 -14.70 3.84
CA GLY A 229 -1.96 -14.95 3.33
C GLY A 229 -2.79 -13.70 3.03
N ASN A 230 -2.24 -12.50 3.17
CA ASN A 230 -2.96 -11.26 2.89
C ASN A 230 -2.57 -10.68 1.51
N PRO A 231 -3.44 -10.80 0.49
CA PRO A 231 -3.15 -10.32 -0.87
C PRO A 231 -3.35 -8.80 -1.05
N ASN A 232 -3.96 -8.12 -0.07
CA ASN A 232 -4.40 -6.74 -0.19
C ASN A 232 -3.32 -5.76 0.31
N VAL A 233 -2.21 -5.65 -0.44
CA VAL A 233 -1.10 -4.76 -0.13
C VAL A 233 -1.09 -3.58 -1.09
N ILE A 234 -0.92 -2.37 -0.55
CA ILE A 234 -0.72 -1.10 -1.26
C ILE A 234 0.69 -0.63 -0.95
N LEU A 235 1.51 -0.40 -1.94
CA LEU A 235 2.82 0.19 -1.79
C LEU A 235 2.71 1.72 -1.74
N CYS A 236 3.52 2.39 -0.91
CA CYS A 236 3.52 3.85 -0.81
C CYS A 236 4.93 4.42 -0.90
N GLU A 237 5.25 5.07 -2.03
CA GLU A 237 6.47 5.87 -2.18
C GLU A 237 6.29 7.18 -1.41
N ARG A 238 7.26 7.53 -0.55
CA ARG A 238 7.20 8.69 0.36
C ARG A 238 8.50 9.47 0.49
N GLY A 239 9.45 9.20 -0.40
CA GLY A 239 10.78 9.79 -0.40
C GLY A 239 11.84 8.97 0.30
N ILE A 240 13.04 9.07 -0.20
CA ILE A 240 14.25 8.42 0.30
C ILE A 240 15.26 9.47 0.74
N ARG A 241 16.18 9.09 1.62
CA ARG A 241 17.32 9.92 2.02
C ARG A 241 18.33 9.97 0.89
N THR A 242 18.74 11.19 0.54
CA THR A 242 19.83 11.46 -0.39
C THR A 242 20.72 12.56 0.19
N PHE A 243 21.68 13.02 -0.57
CA PHE A 243 22.53 14.16 -0.21
C PHE A 243 21.79 15.52 -0.26
N GLU A 244 20.64 15.59 -0.97
CA GLU A 244 19.86 16.82 -1.11
C GLU A 244 19.08 17.14 0.18
N THR A 245 19.14 18.39 0.61
CA THR A 245 18.56 18.88 1.87
C THR A 245 17.52 19.98 1.70
N SER A 246 17.27 20.44 0.46
CA SER A 246 16.25 21.47 0.17
C SER A 246 14.80 20.97 0.37
N THR A 247 14.62 19.67 0.40
CA THR A 247 13.37 18.99 0.77
C THR A 247 13.63 17.99 1.90
N ARG A 248 12.58 17.61 2.61
CA ARG A 248 12.69 16.63 3.70
C ARG A 248 13.30 15.31 3.25
N TYR A 249 12.90 14.87 2.05
CA TYR A 249 13.40 13.68 1.35
C TYR A 249 13.39 13.92 -0.15
N THR A 250 14.11 13.11 -0.90
CA THR A 250 13.96 13.04 -2.35
C THR A 250 12.81 12.11 -2.70
N LEU A 251 11.70 12.65 -3.19
CA LEU A 251 10.57 11.84 -3.66
C LEU A 251 10.98 11.11 -4.95
N ASP A 252 11.14 9.78 -4.83
CA ASP A 252 11.64 8.94 -5.93
C ASP A 252 10.49 8.50 -6.84
N LEU A 253 10.10 9.38 -7.76
CA LEU A 253 9.06 9.05 -8.74
C LEU A 253 9.49 8.00 -9.78
N ASN A 254 10.80 7.78 -9.97
CA ASN A 254 11.32 6.71 -10.81
C ASN A 254 10.93 5.33 -10.23
N ALA A 255 10.75 5.22 -8.92
CA ALA A 255 10.30 3.97 -8.30
C ALA A 255 8.93 3.51 -8.83
N ILE A 256 8.04 4.42 -9.25
CA ILE A 256 6.69 4.08 -9.69
C ILE A 256 6.71 3.16 -10.92
N PRO A 257 7.27 3.56 -12.09
CA PRO A 257 7.30 2.69 -13.25
C PRO A 257 8.14 1.43 -13.03
N VAL A 258 9.21 1.50 -12.21
CA VAL A 258 10.04 0.34 -11.89
C VAL A 258 9.23 -0.70 -11.09
N VAL A 259 8.55 -0.27 -10.03
CA VAL A 259 7.69 -1.16 -9.23
C VAL A 259 6.55 -1.73 -10.08
N LYS A 260 5.90 -0.93 -10.91
CA LYS A 260 4.81 -1.41 -11.79
C LYS A 260 5.29 -2.43 -12.84
N LYS A 261 6.57 -2.39 -13.23
CA LYS A 261 7.19 -3.41 -14.07
C LYS A 261 7.49 -4.69 -13.30
N LEU A 262 7.96 -4.58 -12.06
CA LEU A 262 8.41 -5.70 -11.23
C LEU A 262 7.27 -6.40 -10.47
N SER A 263 6.24 -5.63 -10.10
CA SER A 263 5.15 -6.08 -9.21
C SER A 263 3.78 -5.76 -9.78
N HIS A 264 2.79 -6.50 -9.33
CA HIS A 264 1.37 -6.33 -9.63
C HIS A 264 0.64 -5.45 -8.60
N LEU A 265 1.31 -5.10 -7.50
CA LEU A 265 0.72 -4.38 -6.38
C LEU A 265 0.42 -2.91 -6.74
N PRO A 266 -0.70 -2.34 -6.29
CA PRO A 266 -0.98 -0.92 -6.46
C PRO A 266 0.03 -0.06 -5.71
N VAL A 267 0.40 1.08 -6.32
CA VAL A 267 1.39 2.02 -5.78
C VAL A 267 0.76 3.39 -5.63
N VAL A 268 0.83 3.96 -4.42
CA VAL A 268 0.44 5.34 -4.13
C VAL A 268 1.66 6.19 -3.81
N VAL A 269 1.52 7.51 -3.93
CA VAL A 269 2.59 8.48 -3.64
C VAL A 269 2.17 9.37 -2.49
N ASP A 270 3.11 9.62 -1.58
CA ASP A 270 3.00 10.55 -0.45
C ASP A 270 3.88 11.78 -0.70
N PRO A 271 3.37 12.81 -1.37
CA PRO A 271 4.14 14.02 -1.65
C PRO A 271 4.33 14.88 -0.41
N SER A 272 3.45 14.77 0.60
CA SER A 272 3.57 15.54 1.85
C SER A 272 4.83 15.16 2.61
N HIS A 273 5.05 13.86 2.86
CA HIS A 273 6.27 13.40 3.52
C HIS A 273 7.49 13.49 2.60
N GLY A 274 7.32 13.25 1.29
CA GLY A 274 8.41 13.30 0.33
C GLY A 274 9.07 14.68 0.28
N THR A 275 8.25 15.73 0.18
CA THR A 275 8.76 17.10 0.09
C THR A 275 9.01 17.76 1.45
N GLY A 276 8.14 17.51 2.43
CA GLY A 276 8.19 18.17 3.74
C GLY A 276 7.69 19.62 3.73
N HIS A 277 7.22 20.13 2.57
CA HIS A 277 6.77 21.49 2.37
C HIS A 277 5.48 21.52 1.55
N TRP A 278 4.42 22.13 2.11
CA TRP A 278 3.11 22.19 1.50
C TRP A 278 3.09 22.81 0.10
N GLU A 279 4.00 23.76 -0.18
CA GLU A 279 4.14 24.47 -1.46
C GLU A 279 4.45 23.52 -2.63
N TYR A 280 5.17 22.43 -2.37
CA TYR A 280 5.61 21.48 -3.38
C TYR A 280 4.63 20.29 -3.54
N VAL A 281 3.70 20.09 -2.60
CA VAL A 281 2.79 18.94 -2.58
C VAL A 281 1.97 18.85 -3.86
N ALA A 282 1.40 19.96 -4.33
CA ALA A 282 0.55 19.96 -5.52
C ALA A 282 1.31 19.56 -6.80
N ALA A 283 2.53 20.08 -6.98
CA ALA A 283 3.38 19.74 -8.12
C ALA A 283 3.75 18.25 -8.11
N MET A 284 4.19 17.75 -6.94
CA MET A 284 4.64 16.36 -6.80
C MET A 284 3.47 15.36 -6.81
N ALA A 285 2.28 15.75 -6.37
CA ALA A 285 1.07 14.95 -6.52
C ALA A 285 0.72 14.73 -8.01
N LYS A 286 0.73 15.79 -8.82
CA LYS A 286 0.51 15.71 -10.27
C LYS A 286 1.58 14.86 -10.95
N ALA A 287 2.85 15.09 -10.63
CA ALA A 287 3.97 14.33 -11.18
C ALA A 287 3.88 12.84 -10.81
N GLY A 288 3.46 12.50 -9.58
CA GLY A 288 3.24 11.13 -9.13
C GLY A 288 2.16 10.41 -9.95
N LEU A 289 1.04 11.07 -10.23
CA LEU A 289 0.01 10.52 -11.10
C LEU A 289 0.50 10.36 -12.55
N ALA A 290 1.22 11.34 -13.08
CA ALA A 290 1.81 11.27 -14.41
C ALA A 290 2.85 10.13 -14.53
N ALA A 291 3.58 9.82 -13.45
CA ALA A 291 4.48 8.67 -13.38
C ALA A 291 3.74 7.31 -13.33
N GLY A 292 2.41 7.30 -13.17
CA GLY A 292 1.59 6.10 -13.18
C GLY A 292 1.15 5.59 -11.81
N ALA A 293 1.22 6.40 -10.75
CA ALA A 293 0.72 6.03 -9.42
C ALA A 293 -0.79 5.72 -9.44
N ASP A 294 -1.21 4.76 -8.61
CA ASP A 294 -2.61 4.34 -8.47
C ASP A 294 -3.38 5.19 -7.47
N GLY A 295 -2.69 6.09 -6.78
CA GLY A 295 -3.30 7.00 -5.83
C GLY A 295 -2.30 7.92 -5.15
N LEU A 296 -2.84 8.72 -4.25
CA LEU A 296 -2.10 9.70 -3.44
C LEU A 296 -2.50 9.55 -1.97
N ILE A 297 -1.54 9.83 -1.07
CA ILE A 297 -1.83 10.06 0.34
C ILE A 297 -1.31 11.43 0.74
N ILE A 298 -2.18 12.32 1.24
CA ILE A 298 -1.90 13.74 1.41
C ILE A 298 -2.28 14.18 2.83
N GLU A 299 -1.43 14.98 3.44
CA GLU A 299 -1.71 15.59 4.72
C GLU A 299 -2.49 16.89 4.55
N VAL A 300 -3.60 16.99 5.29
CA VAL A 300 -4.48 18.16 5.31
C VAL A 300 -4.74 18.54 6.76
N HIS A 301 -4.57 19.81 7.09
CA HIS A 301 -4.83 20.33 8.42
C HIS A 301 -5.58 21.67 8.34
N ASN A 302 -6.60 21.87 9.19
CA ASN A 302 -7.40 23.10 9.21
C ASN A 302 -6.59 24.34 9.61
N ASN A 303 -5.62 24.18 10.51
CA ASN A 303 -4.67 25.22 10.91
C ASN A 303 -3.22 24.69 11.01
N PRO A 304 -2.48 24.54 9.89
CA PRO A 304 -1.13 23.96 9.88
C PRO A 304 -0.12 24.63 10.79
N ALA A 305 -0.31 25.93 11.10
CA ALA A 305 0.59 26.68 11.95
C ALA A 305 0.54 26.21 13.43
N GLU A 306 -0.60 25.66 13.86
CA GLU A 306 -0.83 25.16 15.23
C GLU A 306 -0.79 23.62 15.29
N ALA A 307 -0.48 22.94 14.18
CA ALA A 307 -0.43 21.48 14.13
C ALA A 307 0.61 20.92 15.11
N LEU A 308 0.23 19.92 15.90
CA LEU A 308 1.12 19.23 16.84
C LEU A 308 2.16 18.36 16.13
N SER A 309 1.92 18.05 14.84
CA SER A 309 2.86 17.32 14.01
C SER A 309 2.78 17.73 12.54
N ASP A 310 3.96 17.81 11.89
CA ASP A 310 4.17 17.96 10.45
C ASP A 310 3.35 19.09 9.77
N GLY A 311 3.08 20.21 10.51
CA GLY A 311 2.37 21.38 10.01
C GLY A 311 2.93 21.94 8.70
N PRO A 312 4.26 22.13 8.55
CA PRO A 312 4.88 22.69 7.34
C PRO A 312 4.57 21.92 6.04
N GLN A 313 4.24 20.63 6.11
CA GLN A 313 3.94 19.80 4.92
C GLN A 313 2.44 19.59 4.70
N SER A 314 1.58 20.08 5.60
CA SER A 314 0.13 19.90 5.54
C SER A 314 -0.53 20.97 4.67
N LEU A 315 -1.41 20.56 3.77
CA LEU A 315 -2.25 21.48 2.99
C LEU A 315 -3.39 22.03 3.87
N LYS A 316 -3.75 23.30 3.65
CA LYS A 316 -5.06 23.79 4.12
C LYS A 316 -6.19 23.15 3.29
N PRO A 317 -7.42 22.99 3.85
CA PRO A 317 -8.56 22.43 3.13
C PRO A 317 -8.83 23.08 1.78
N SER A 318 -8.72 24.41 1.68
CA SER A 318 -8.90 25.12 0.40
C SER A 318 -7.85 24.77 -0.64
N LYS A 319 -6.59 24.57 -0.25
CA LYS A 319 -5.52 24.14 -1.14
C LYS A 319 -5.67 22.69 -1.57
N PHE A 320 -6.18 21.83 -0.68
CA PHE A 320 -6.52 20.46 -1.04
C PHE A 320 -7.68 20.41 -2.04
N ALA A 321 -8.75 21.17 -1.82
CA ALA A 321 -9.87 21.25 -2.76
C ALA A 321 -9.42 21.79 -4.14
N GLN A 322 -8.57 22.81 -4.17
CA GLN A 322 -7.93 23.29 -5.41
C GLN A 322 -7.16 22.16 -6.10
N LEU A 323 -6.28 21.46 -5.38
CA LEU A 323 -5.52 20.33 -5.93
C LEU A 323 -6.45 19.27 -6.53
N MET A 324 -7.51 18.86 -5.82
CA MET A 324 -8.46 17.87 -6.32
C MET A 324 -9.13 18.32 -7.62
N SER A 325 -9.45 19.61 -7.77
CA SER A 325 -9.99 20.16 -9.03
C SER A 325 -8.99 20.09 -10.19
N GLU A 326 -7.71 20.27 -9.91
CA GLU A 326 -6.62 20.21 -10.90
C GLU A 326 -6.25 18.77 -11.28
N LEU A 327 -6.43 17.81 -10.36
CA LEU A 327 -6.14 16.39 -10.62
C LEU A 327 -7.18 15.71 -11.51
N ARG A 328 -8.46 16.14 -11.49
CA ARG A 328 -9.52 15.53 -12.32
C ARG A 328 -9.22 15.58 -13.83
N PRO A 329 -8.92 16.76 -14.43
CA PRO A 329 -8.57 16.80 -15.85
C PRO A 329 -7.28 16.02 -16.15
N LEU A 330 -6.29 16.02 -15.25
CA LEU A 330 -5.08 15.22 -15.42
C LEU A 330 -5.42 13.72 -15.45
N ALA A 331 -6.27 13.24 -14.55
CA ALA A 331 -6.70 11.84 -14.53
C ALA A 331 -7.33 11.45 -15.88
N GLN A 332 -8.19 12.30 -16.45
CA GLN A 332 -8.83 12.06 -17.76
C GLN A 332 -7.79 11.95 -18.87
N VAL A 333 -6.79 12.86 -18.92
CA VAL A 333 -5.69 12.79 -19.90
C VAL A 333 -4.91 11.49 -19.79
N LEU A 334 -4.76 10.95 -18.57
CA LEU A 334 -4.09 9.67 -18.30
C LEU A 334 -4.99 8.44 -18.56
N GLY A 335 -6.22 8.63 -19.07
CA GLY A 335 -7.19 7.54 -19.28
C GLY A 335 -7.72 6.94 -17.99
N ARG A 336 -7.72 7.72 -16.89
CA ARG A 336 -8.13 7.30 -15.53
C ARG A 336 -9.28 8.16 -15.00
N THR A 337 -9.88 7.72 -13.90
CA THR A 337 -10.94 8.45 -13.18
C THR A 337 -10.47 8.89 -11.80
N LEU A 338 -11.04 9.96 -11.30
CA LEU A 338 -10.80 10.48 -9.96
C LEU A 338 -12.11 10.92 -9.32
#